data_cd3c824a171270431e4005abacba1b14
#
_entry.id   cd3c824a171270431e4005abacba1b14
#
_cell.length_a   1.000
_cell.length_b   1.000
_cell.length_c   1.000
_cell.angle_alpha   90.00
_cell.angle_beta   90.00
_cell.angle_gamma   90.00
#
_symmetry.space_group_name_H-M   'P 1'
#
loop_
_entity.id
_entity.type
_entity.pdbx_description
1 polymer ?
#
loop_
_entity_poly.entity_id
_entity_poly.type
_entity_poly.pdbx_seq_one_letter_code
_entity_poly.pdbx_strand_id
1 'polypeptide(L)'
;MLALAAGAAWGQSPPASDQAEQVKALLERVEQLEKRVAELEARPAAASITTASVTAPSAAPKPEVQEEAAKPEPTHQMEGHMDQAAVRQMEPHYPNLQIRGFADADFSATDQKGTNSGFNLGQLTLHMASALSPKISYFAEMTFNAHPTNYTVEVERSIIRYDYNDYFKISFGRYHTPIGYWNTAFHHGAWLQTSIDRPEMVKFGGTFTPIHFVGFLAEGNIPSGGLGLAYSVGVGNGRGDIISRPGDAGDNNNNRAWVANLYARPQRLYGLQFGGSAYRDKISLGGGNDYREWISSAHLIWTRGAPEFLSEYEHVNHESILTGKVSNSDSYYVQLGYRMPWVERTLKPYYRFEYMHTPRSEVVFTNLDLVESIFGLRYDISSYAAFKAEYRHTSRQVLATPTFEGIVNGLFVQTSFTF
;
A
#
# COMPACT_ATOMS: atom_id res chain seq x y z
N MET A 1 36.46 -12.96 -41.72
CA MET A 1 35.35 -12.82 -42.67
C MET A 1 34.31 -13.86 -42.38
N LEU A 2 33.24 -13.50 -41.72
CA LEU A 2 31.97 -14.25 -41.71
C LEU A 2 30.88 -13.23 -41.32
N ALA A 3 30.08 -12.87 -42.31
CA ALA A 3 28.94 -11.98 -42.18
C ALA A 3 27.73 -12.79 -41.67
N LEU A 4 27.11 -12.36 -40.60
CA LEU A 4 25.82 -12.84 -40.14
C LEU A 4 24.77 -11.79 -40.52
N ALA A 5 23.92 -12.16 -41.49
CA ALA A 5 22.75 -11.40 -41.88
C ALA A 5 21.63 -11.62 -40.84
N ALA A 6 21.20 -10.54 -40.16
CA ALA A 6 20.01 -10.52 -39.32
C ALA A 6 18.80 -10.20 -40.23
N GLY A 7 17.95 -11.18 -40.47
CA GLY A 7 16.66 -11.00 -41.14
C GLY A 7 15.64 -10.42 -40.17
N ALA A 8 15.13 -9.21 -40.45
CA ALA A 8 14.00 -8.62 -39.76
C ALA A 8 12.70 -9.29 -40.22
N ALA A 9 12.08 -10.04 -39.32
CA ALA A 9 10.72 -10.55 -39.52
C ALA A 9 9.71 -9.43 -39.14
N TRP A 10 9.13 -8.83 -40.12
CA TRP A 10 7.98 -7.92 -39.99
C TRP A 10 6.75 -8.76 -39.70
N GLY A 11 6.17 -8.57 -38.50
CA GLY A 11 4.89 -9.18 -38.14
C GLY A 11 3.78 -8.67 -39.07
N GLN A 12 3.14 -9.57 -39.76
CA GLN A 12 1.99 -9.29 -40.62
C GLN A 12 0.79 -8.92 -39.69
N SER A 13 0.16 -7.79 -39.98
CA SER A 13 -1.13 -7.42 -39.38
C SER A 13 -2.18 -8.47 -39.77
N PRO A 14 -3.12 -8.83 -38.89
CA PRO A 14 -4.17 -9.79 -39.22
C PRO A 14 -5.01 -9.27 -40.41
N PRO A 15 -5.55 -10.15 -41.23
CA PRO A 15 -6.33 -9.78 -42.40
C PRO A 15 -7.58 -8.98 -42.02
N ALA A 16 -7.93 -8.01 -42.86
CA ALA A 16 -9.04 -7.07 -42.63
C ALA A 16 -10.41 -7.75 -42.39
N SER A 17 -10.59 -9.01 -42.78
CA SER A 17 -11.75 -9.86 -42.51
C SER A 17 -11.93 -10.16 -41.00
N ASP A 18 -10.84 -10.47 -40.31
CA ASP A 18 -10.89 -10.83 -38.88
C ASP A 18 -11.17 -9.62 -37.99
N GLN A 19 -10.72 -8.44 -38.43
CA GLN A 19 -11.04 -7.17 -37.72
C GLN A 19 -12.50 -6.80 -37.88
N ALA A 20 -13.09 -7.02 -39.06
CA ALA A 20 -14.50 -6.76 -39.32
C ALA A 20 -15.43 -7.71 -38.53
N GLU A 21 -15.05 -8.98 -38.38
CA GLU A 21 -15.80 -9.93 -37.53
C GLU A 21 -15.70 -9.60 -36.05
N GLN A 22 -14.52 -9.19 -35.58
CA GLN A 22 -14.34 -8.76 -34.18
C GLN A 22 -15.14 -7.48 -33.87
N VAL A 23 -15.15 -6.52 -34.78
CA VAL A 23 -15.97 -5.29 -34.62
C VAL A 23 -17.44 -5.62 -34.59
N LYS A 24 -17.91 -6.54 -35.46
CA LYS A 24 -19.31 -6.96 -35.47
C LYS A 24 -19.70 -7.66 -34.16
N ALA A 25 -18.88 -8.57 -33.65
CA ALA A 25 -19.10 -9.24 -32.37
C ALA A 25 -19.12 -8.28 -31.18
N LEU A 26 -18.29 -7.22 -31.22
CA LEU A 26 -18.28 -6.17 -30.20
C LEU A 26 -19.56 -5.30 -30.27
N LEU A 27 -20.03 -4.97 -31.46
CA LEU A 27 -21.27 -4.21 -31.62
C LEU A 27 -22.49 -5.00 -31.13
N GLU A 28 -22.58 -6.30 -31.45
CA GLU A 28 -23.67 -7.16 -30.93
C GLU A 28 -23.63 -7.26 -29.40
N ARG A 29 -22.45 -7.25 -28.80
CA ARG A 29 -22.32 -7.29 -27.34
C ARG A 29 -22.68 -5.96 -26.68
N VAL A 30 -22.38 -4.85 -27.31
CA VAL A 30 -22.82 -3.51 -26.85
C VAL A 30 -24.35 -3.42 -26.87
N GLU A 31 -24.98 -3.85 -27.95
CA GLU A 31 -26.45 -3.86 -28.07
C GLU A 31 -27.12 -4.75 -27.01
N GLN A 32 -26.54 -5.92 -26.69
CA GLN A 32 -27.01 -6.78 -25.59
C GLN A 32 -26.85 -6.11 -24.22
N LEU A 33 -25.77 -5.38 -23.99
CA LEU A 33 -25.54 -4.68 -22.72
C LEU A 33 -26.50 -3.49 -22.57
N GLU A 34 -26.73 -2.73 -23.62
CA GLU A 34 -27.69 -1.63 -23.62
C GLU A 34 -29.12 -2.11 -23.31
N LYS A 35 -29.53 -3.24 -23.91
CA LYS A 35 -30.83 -3.85 -23.64
C LYS A 35 -30.94 -4.30 -22.17
N ARG A 36 -29.89 -4.85 -21.60
CA ARG A 36 -29.87 -5.29 -20.20
C ARG A 36 -29.86 -4.12 -19.21
N VAL A 37 -29.22 -3.02 -19.55
CA VAL A 37 -29.29 -1.77 -18.78
C VAL A 37 -30.71 -1.21 -18.79
N ALA A 38 -31.33 -1.13 -19.96
CA ALA A 38 -32.74 -0.68 -20.07
C ALA A 38 -33.72 -1.57 -19.29
N GLU A 39 -33.51 -2.89 -19.28
CA GLU A 39 -34.30 -3.83 -18.46
C GLU A 39 -34.10 -3.62 -16.94
N LEU A 40 -32.90 -3.27 -16.52
CA LEU A 40 -32.61 -2.97 -15.11
C LEU A 40 -33.17 -1.61 -14.67
N GLU A 41 -33.13 -0.61 -15.54
CA GLU A 41 -33.70 0.71 -15.29
C GLU A 41 -35.23 0.70 -15.29
N ALA A 42 -35.86 -0.20 -16.08
CA ALA A 42 -37.32 -0.37 -16.11
C ALA A 42 -37.87 -1.14 -14.89
N ARG A 43 -37.05 -1.66 -13.99
CA ARG A 43 -37.52 -2.30 -12.76
C ARG A 43 -37.94 -1.24 -11.74
N PRO A 44 -39.23 -1.20 -11.32
CA PRO A 44 -39.67 -0.24 -10.34
C PRO A 44 -38.98 -0.46 -9.01
N ALA A 45 -38.44 0.61 -8.42
CA ALA A 45 -37.88 0.62 -7.07
C ALA A 45 -38.96 0.19 -6.07
N ALA A 46 -38.86 -1.03 -5.56
CA ALA A 46 -39.78 -1.56 -4.56
C ALA A 46 -39.48 -0.97 -3.18
N ALA A 47 -40.38 -0.08 -2.78
CA ALA A 47 -40.93 0.13 -1.44
C ALA A 47 -40.02 0.18 -0.21
N SER A 48 -40.03 1.36 0.36
CA SER A 48 -39.95 1.77 1.78
C SER A 48 -39.91 0.70 2.86
N ILE A 49 -38.95 0.86 3.74
CA ILE A 49 -38.79 0.15 4.99
C ILE A 49 -39.93 0.48 5.96
N THR A 50 -40.72 -0.54 6.33
CA THR A 50 -41.61 -0.49 7.49
C THR A 50 -41.03 -1.39 8.58
N THR A 51 -40.74 -0.79 9.72
CA THR A 51 -40.36 -1.49 10.97
C THR A 51 -41.48 -2.41 11.45
N ALA A 52 -41.20 -3.69 11.66
CA ALA A 52 -42.01 -4.56 12.51
C ALA A 52 -41.19 -5.70 13.12
N SER A 53 -41.36 -5.81 14.39
CA SER A 53 -41.15 -6.80 15.44
C SER A 53 -40.74 -8.23 15.11
N VAL A 54 -39.86 -8.70 15.99
CA VAL A 54 -39.34 -10.05 16.21
C VAL A 54 -40.44 -11.10 16.46
N THR A 55 -40.39 -12.21 15.72
CA THR A 55 -40.71 -13.57 16.21
C THR A 55 -40.08 -14.63 15.31
N ALA A 56 -39.27 -15.55 15.82
CA ALA A 56 -38.83 -16.79 15.21
C ALA A 56 -39.76 -17.94 15.68
N PRO A 57 -39.64 -19.21 15.20
CA PRO A 57 -38.92 -19.81 14.08
C PRO A 57 -39.79 -20.77 13.22
N SER A 58 -39.31 -21.21 12.06
CA SER A 58 -39.51 -22.59 11.57
C SER A 58 -38.71 -22.92 10.31
N ALA A 59 -38.32 -24.18 10.19
CA ALA A 59 -37.30 -24.79 9.33
C ALA A 59 -37.67 -24.92 7.85
N ALA A 60 -36.60 -24.75 7.01
CA ALA A 60 -36.23 -25.38 5.72
C ALA A 60 -37.20 -25.34 4.52
N PRO A 61 -36.74 -25.39 3.25
CA PRO A 61 -35.72 -26.24 2.68
C PRO A 61 -34.66 -25.53 1.79
N LYS A 62 -33.56 -26.26 1.48
CA LYS A 62 -32.44 -25.89 0.62
C LYS A 62 -32.87 -25.53 -0.81
N PRO A 63 -32.28 -24.51 -1.44
CA PRO A 63 -32.18 -24.44 -2.89
C PRO A 63 -30.83 -24.97 -3.39
N GLU A 64 -30.88 -25.66 -4.51
CA GLU A 64 -29.77 -26.17 -5.31
C GLU A 64 -28.80 -25.04 -5.71
N VAL A 65 -27.51 -25.33 -5.54
CA VAL A 65 -26.42 -24.45 -5.96
C VAL A 65 -26.20 -24.66 -7.45
N GLN A 66 -26.54 -23.66 -8.25
CA GLN A 66 -25.98 -23.53 -9.60
C GLN A 66 -24.56 -22.95 -9.49
N GLU A 67 -23.62 -23.69 -10.03
CA GLU A 67 -22.21 -23.40 -10.14
C GLU A 67 -22.00 -22.20 -11.10
N GLU A 68 -22.01 -20.98 -10.55
CA GLU A 68 -21.68 -19.79 -11.32
C GLU A 68 -20.16 -19.63 -11.31
N ALA A 69 -19.57 -19.67 -12.50
CA ALA A 69 -18.14 -19.55 -12.74
C ALA A 69 -17.58 -18.30 -12.05
N ALA A 70 -16.64 -18.50 -11.14
CA ALA A 70 -15.99 -17.46 -10.35
C ALA A 70 -15.38 -16.38 -11.25
N LYS A 71 -15.94 -15.16 -11.19
CA LYS A 71 -15.28 -13.96 -11.66
C LYS A 71 -14.00 -13.76 -10.82
N PRO A 72 -12.87 -13.39 -11.45
CA PRO A 72 -11.66 -13.11 -10.69
C PRO A 72 -11.92 -11.94 -9.74
N GLU A 73 -11.68 -12.18 -8.44
CA GLU A 73 -11.71 -11.12 -7.42
C GLU A 73 -10.74 -10.00 -7.80
N PRO A 74 -11.09 -8.73 -7.56
CA PRO A 74 -10.17 -7.63 -7.74
C PRO A 74 -9.02 -7.79 -6.74
N THR A 75 -7.84 -8.05 -7.26
CA THR A 75 -6.61 -8.08 -6.48
C THR A 75 -6.36 -6.70 -5.88
N HIS A 76 -6.17 -6.63 -4.57
CA HIS A 76 -5.91 -5.44 -3.74
C HIS A 76 -4.63 -4.64 -4.11
N GLN A 77 -4.15 -4.75 -5.33
CA GLN A 77 -2.85 -4.23 -5.77
C GLN A 77 -2.86 -2.77 -6.25
N MET A 78 -3.96 -2.02 -6.14
CA MET A 78 -4.05 -0.72 -6.82
C MET A 78 -4.71 0.40 -6.02
N GLU A 79 -4.33 0.60 -4.76
CA GLU A 79 -4.98 1.63 -3.94
C GLU A 79 -4.77 3.07 -4.42
N GLY A 80 -3.58 3.40 -4.90
CA GLY A 80 -3.34 4.73 -5.46
C GLY A 80 -4.06 5.00 -6.77
N HIS A 81 -4.40 3.95 -7.53
CA HIS A 81 -5.02 4.06 -8.86
C HIS A 81 -6.50 3.71 -8.89
N MET A 82 -7.02 2.82 -8.01
CA MET A 82 -8.41 2.39 -8.06
C MET A 82 -9.40 3.50 -7.70
N ASP A 83 -9.11 4.31 -6.69
CA ASP A 83 -10.01 5.40 -6.29
C ASP A 83 -10.16 6.44 -7.39
N GLN A 84 -9.11 6.67 -8.17
CA GLN A 84 -9.13 7.63 -9.27
C GLN A 84 -9.71 7.05 -10.57
N ALA A 85 -9.54 5.75 -10.81
CA ALA A 85 -10.16 5.08 -11.95
C ALA A 85 -11.69 4.92 -11.76
N ALA A 86 -12.12 4.63 -10.54
CA ALA A 86 -13.56 4.58 -10.21
C ALA A 86 -14.25 5.94 -10.36
N VAL A 87 -13.57 7.03 -9.98
CA VAL A 87 -14.06 8.41 -10.20
C VAL A 87 -14.24 8.74 -11.69
N ARG A 88 -13.41 8.17 -12.57
CA ARG A 88 -13.49 8.39 -14.02
C ARG A 88 -14.65 7.67 -14.72
N GLN A 89 -15.19 6.63 -14.13
CA GLN A 89 -16.27 5.82 -14.72
C GLN A 89 -17.67 6.36 -14.41
N MET A 90 -17.78 7.36 -13.53
CA MET A 90 -19.06 8.00 -13.23
C MET A 90 -19.31 9.17 -14.19
N GLU A 91 -20.57 9.37 -14.59
CA GLU A 91 -21.01 10.43 -15.50
C GLU A 91 -20.45 11.83 -15.15
N PRO A 92 -20.27 12.73 -16.15
CA PRO A 92 -19.41 13.92 -16.04
C PRO A 92 -20.01 15.07 -15.22
N HIS A 93 -20.44 14.80 -13.99
CA HIS A 93 -20.74 15.84 -13.02
C HIS A 93 -19.50 16.14 -12.18
N TYR A 94 -18.83 17.23 -12.48
CA TYR A 94 -17.67 17.72 -11.74
C TYR A 94 -18.06 18.87 -10.80
N PRO A 95 -17.50 18.93 -9.58
CA PRO A 95 -16.68 17.93 -8.89
C PRO A 95 -17.51 16.76 -8.36
N ASN A 96 -16.94 15.54 -8.37
CA ASN A 96 -17.58 14.35 -7.80
C ASN A 96 -16.74 13.84 -6.63
N LEU A 97 -17.24 13.99 -5.40
CA LEU A 97 -16.57 13.55 -4.18
C LEU A 97 -17.04 12.15 -3.78
N GLN A 98 -16.07 11.25 -3.60
CA GLN A 98 -16.25 9.92 -3.04
C GLN A 98 -15.50 9.83 -1.72
N ILE A 99 -16.12 9.21 -0.73
CA ILE A 99 -15.54 8.97 0.59
C ILE A 99 -15.58 7.47 0.86
N ARG A 100 -14.45 6.92 1.34
CA ARG A 100 -14.35 5.56 1.86
C ARG A 100 -13.67 5.60 3.21
N GLY A 101 -14.02 4.69 4.09
CA GLY A 101 -13.46 4.61 5.41
C GLY A 101 -12.85 3.25 5.72
N PHE A 102 -11.85 3.26 6.60
CA PHE A 102 -11.26 2.07 7.20
C PHE A 102 -11.17 2.29 8.70
N ALA A 103 -11.42 1.24 9.47
CA ALA A 103 -11.22 1.30 10.91
C ALA A 103 -10.81 -0.07 11.46
N ASP A 104 -10.20 -0.06 12.62
CA ASP A 104 -9.79 -1.26 13.36
C ASP A 104 -9.94 -1.08 14.85
N ALA A 105 -10.04 -2.21 15.52
CA ALA A 105 -10.01 -2.33 16.98
C ALA A 105 -9.12 -3.51 17.36
N ASP A 106 -8.24 -3.29 18.34
CA ASP A 106 -7.14 -4.17 18.66
C ASP A 106 -7.18 -4.65 20.10
N PHE A 107 -6.56 -5.80 20.33
CA PHE A 107 -6.16 -6.27 21.64
C PHE A 107 -4.70 -6.68 21.59
N SER A 108 -3.93 -6.35 22.63
CA SER A 108 -2.53 -6.77 22.75
C SER A 108 -2.24 -7.27 24.16
N ALA A 109 -1.41 -8.31 24.25
CA ALA A 109 -0.85 -8.83 25.48
C ALA A 109 0.58 -9.30 25.22
N THR A 110 1.55 -8.81 26.02
CA THR A 110 2.96 -9.19 25.92
C THR A 110 3.51 -9.64 27.26
N ASP A 111 4.58 -10.42 27.25
CA ASP A 111 5.33 -10.81 28.45
C ASP A 111 6.38 -9.78 28.87
N GLN A 112 6.46 -8.62 28.18
CA GLN A 112 7.36 -7.54 28.51
C GLN A 112 7.01 -6.95 29.88
N LYS A 113 8.01 -6.86 30.77
CA LYS A 113 7.81 -6.29 32.10
C LYS A 113 7.37 -4.83 32.04
N GLY A 114 6.33 -4.48 32.80
CA GLY A 114 5.81 -3.12 32.89
C GLY A 114 4.81 -2.75 31.80
N THR A 115 4.44 -3.68 30.92
CA THR A 115 3.34 -3.50 29.97
C THR A 115 2.05 -4.10 30.52
N ASN A 116 0.91 -3.52 30.13
CA ASN A 116 -0.41 -4.03 30.44
C ASN A 116 -1.08 -4.57 29.18
N SER A 117 -1.78 -5.68 29.29
CA SER A 117 -2.67 -6.14 28.23
C SER A 117 -3.92 -5.26 28.16
N GLY A 118 -4.44 -5.04 26.98
CA GLY A 118 -5.63 -4.20 26.84
C GLY A 118 -6.19 -4.14 25.44
N PHE A 119 -7.41 -3.61 25.38
CA PHE A 119 -8.05 -3.25 24.14
C PHE A 119 -7.68 -1.82 23.77
N ASN A 120 -7.48 -1.60 22.47
CA ASN A 120 -7.19 -0.30 21.89
C ASN A 120 -8.18 -0.04 20.76
N LEU A 121 -8.62 1.20 20.65
CA LEU A 121 -9.20 1.68 19.40
C LEU A 121 -8.03 1.96 18.47
N GLY A 122 -8.02 1.32 17.30
CA GLY A 122 -6.99 1.51 16.29
C GLY A 122 -7.13 2.84 15.55
N GLN A 123 -7.00 2.81 14.23
CA GLN A 123 -7.15 3.99 13.39
C GLN A 123 -8.54 4.05 12.75
N LEU A 124 -9.11 5.25 12.66
CA LEU A 124 -10.14 5.57 11.68
C LEU A 124 -9.49 6.37 10.56
N THR A 125 -9.52 5.83 9.35
CA THR A 125 -8.96 6.47 8.15
C THR A 125 -10.05 6.81 7.16
N LEU A 126 -10.04 8.05 6.63
CA LEU A 126 -10.95 8.49 5.60
C LEU A 126 -10.19 8.81 4.32
N HIS A 127 -10.56 8.16 3.23
CA HIS A 127 -10.11 8.46 1.87
C HIS A 127 -11.17 9.31 1.18
N MET A 128 -10.75 10.45 0.63
CA MET A 128 -11.59 11.37 -0.11
C MET A 128 -11.02 11.55 -1.50
N ALA A 129 -11.73 11.10 -2.52
CA ALA A 129 -11.33 11.22 -3.91
C ALA A 129 -12.32 12.10 -4.67
N SER A 130 -11.82 13.03 -5.48
CA SER A 130 -12.66 13.89 -6.30
C SER A 130 -12.07 14.07 -7.70
N ALA A 131 -12.85 13.77 -8.72
CA ALA A 131 -12.55 14.23 -10.07
C ALA A 131 -12.96 15.70 -10.18
N LEU A 132 -11.99 16.56 -10.53
CA LEU A 132 -12.20 18.00 -10.75
C LEU A 132 -12.41 18.32 -12.23
N SER A 133 -11.89 17.47 -13.10
CA SER A 133 -12.07 17.49 -14.56
C SER A 133 -11.70 16.13 -15.15
N PRO A 134 -11.82 15.88 -16.47
CA PRO A 134 -11.39 14.63 -17.09
C PRO A 134 -9.90 14.28 -16.88
N LYS A 135 -9.06 15.28 -16.57
CA LYS A 135 -7.62 15.11 -16.40
C LYS A 135 -7.09 15.55 -15.04
N ILE A 136 -7.90 16.21 -14.23
CA ILE A 136 -7.49 16.71 -12.92
C ILE A 136 -8.27 16.00 -11.84
N SER A 137 -7.57 15.45 -10.86
CA SER A 137 -8.16 14.81 -9.69
C SER A 137 -7.51 15.33 -8.41
N TYR A 138 -8.28 15.30 -7.33
CA TYR A 138 -7.83 15.55 -5.98
C TYR A 138 -8.01 14.30 -5.13
N PHE A 139 -7.05 13.99 -4.29
CA PHE A 139 -7.13 12.92 -3.32
C PHE A 139 -6.64 13.41 -1.96
N ALA A 140 -7.37 13.10 -0.92
CA ALA A 140 -6.96 13.32 0.46
C ALA A 140 -7.17 12.08 1.30
N GLU A 141 -6.31 11.91 2.29
CA GLU A 141 -6.38 10.86 3.30
C GLU A 141 -6.17 11.49 4.67
N MET A 142 -7.09 11.21 5.57
CA MET A 142 -7.06 11.68 6.95
C MET A 142 -7.15 10.51 7.90
N THR A 143 -6.31 10.50 8.94
CA THR A 143 -6.36 9.51 10.01
C THR A 143 -6.73 10.15 11.33
N PHE A 144 -7.49 9.41 12.12
CA PHE A 144 -7.85 9.72 13.49
C PHE A 144 -7.25 8.63 14.38
N ASN A 145 -6.32 8.99 15.23
CA ASN A 145 -5.60 8.08 16.11
C ASN A 145 -6.02 8.32 17.56
N ALA A 146 -6.36 7.24 18.26
CA ALA A 146 -6.63 7.28 19.70
C ALA A 146 -5.30 7.25 20.49
N HIS A 147 -5.19 8.12 21.47
CA HIS A 147 -4.12 8.14 22.47
C HIS A 147 -4.71 8.11 23.88
N PRO A 148 -3.92 7.76 24.91
CA PRO A 148 -4.44 7.62 26.25
C PRO A 148 -5.19 8.84 26.81
N THR A 149 -4.87 10.05 26.32
CA THR A 149 -5.42 11.31 26.85
C THR A 149 -6.13 12.17 25.80
N ASN A 150 -5.98 11.85 24.51
CA ASN A 150 -6.52 12.67 23.41
C ASN A 150 -6.67 11.85 22.13
N TYR A 151 -7.24 12.48 21.11
CA TYR A 151 -7.20 12.01 19.73
C TYR A 151 -6.35 12.95 18.90
N THR A 152 -5.59 12.39 17.95
CA THR A 152 -4.91 13.18 16.92
C THR A 152 -5.57 12.99 15.58
N VAL A 153 -5.57 14.05 14.78
CA VAL A 153 -6.00 14.03 13.37
C VAL A 153 -4.80 14.38 12.53
N GLU A 154 -4.46 13.53 11.58
CA GLU A 154 -3.34 13.74 10.68
C GLU A 154 -3.82 13.72 9.23
N VAL A 155 -3.31 14.67 8.42
CA VAL A 155 -3.49 14.67 6.97
C VAL A 155 -2.35 13.84 6.39
N GLU A 156 -2.64 12.63 5.98
CA GLU A 156 -1.63 11.69 5.48
C GLU A 156 -1.28 11.94 4.02
N ARG A 157 -2.29 12.19 3.21
CA ARG A 157 -2.14 12.61 1.82
C ARG A 157 -3.03 13.80 1.50
N SER A 158 -2.53 14.71 0.68
CA SER A 158 -3.31 15.80 0.08
C SER A 158 -2.68 16.12 -1.26
N ILE A 159 -3.27 15.63 -2.34
CA ILE A 159 -2.63 15.54 -3.66
C ILE A 159 -3.56 16.10 -4.71
N ILE A 160 -3.09 17.04 -5.51
CA ILE A 160 -3.69 17.41 -6.79
C ILE A 160 -2.87 16.78 -7.91
N ARG A 161 -3.52 16.09 -8.84
CA ARG A 161 -2.87 15.36 -9.94
C ARG A 161 -3.44 15.75 -11.29
N TYR A 162 -2.54 15.94 -12.25
CA TYR A 162 -2.84 16.09 -13.66
C TYR A 162 -2.39 14.86 -14.44
N ASP A 163 -3.31 14.20 -15.13
CA ASP A 163 -3.08 13.03 -15.96
C ASP A 163 -2.94 13.46 -17.43
N TYR A 164 -1.71 13.60 -17.89
CA TYR A 164 -1.48 13.91 -19.30
C TYR A 164 -1.82 12.70 -20.17
N ASN A 165 -1.23 11.53 -19.85
CA ASN A 165 -1.50 10.21 -20.45
C ASN A 165 -1.01 9.10 -19.50
N ASP A 166 -1.04 7.84 -19.95
CA ASP A 166 -0.61 6.69 -19.14
C ASP A 166 0.91 6.62 -18.90
N TYR A 167 1.70 7.36 -19.69
CA TYR A 167 3.15 7.39 -19.60
C TYR A 167 3.67 8.55 -18.76
N PHE A 168 2.83 9.57 -18.54
CA PHE A 168 3.20 10.74 -17.77
C PHE A 168 1.99 11.32 -17.05
N LYS A 169 2.10 11.36 -15.73
CA LYS A 169 1.19 12.02 -14.81
C LYS A 169 2.04 12.85 -13.87
N ILE A 170 1.59 14.02 -13.49
CA ILE A 170 2.29 14.88 -12.55
C ILE A 170 1.34 15.29 -11.44
N SER A 171 1.84 15.30 -10.24
CA SER A 171 1.06 15.68 -9.08
C SER A 171 1.88 16.54 -8.11
N PHE A 172 1.18 17.29 -7.27
CA PHE A 172 1.75 18.13 -6.23
C PHE A 172 0.97 17.95 -4.93
N GLY A 173 1.70 17.85 -3.83
CA GLY A 173 1.09 17.69 -2.52
C GLY A 173 1.93 16.87 -1.54
N ARG A 174 1.26 16.25 -0.56
CA ARG A 174 1.82 15.33 0.41
C ARG A 174 1.51 13.90 0.00
N TYR A 175 2.55 13.08 -0.10
CA TYR A 175 2.49 11.69 -0.57
C TYR A 175 3.02 10.71 0.46
N HIS A 176 2.70 9.43 0.27
CA HIS A 176 3.55 8.35 0.76
C HIS A 176 4.79 8.26 -0.12
N THR A 177 5.95 8.41 0.49
CA THR A 177 7.23 8.38 -0.26
C THR A 177 7.33 7.09 -1.06
N PRO A 178 7.55 7.13 -2.38
CA PRO A 178 7.60 5.92 -3.21
C PRO A 178 8.94 5.18 -3.08
N ILE A 179 9.29 4.78 -1.84
CA ILE A 179 10.39 3.88 -1.49
C ILE A 179 9.79 2.52 -1.21
N GLY A 180 10.32 1.49 -1.87
CA GLY A 180 9.82 0.13 -1.73
C GLY A 180 8.41 -0.07 -2.28
N TYR A 181 7.69 -1.01 -1.72
CA TYR A 181 6.32 -1.38 -2.08
C TYR A 181 5.30 -1.09 -0.95
N TRP A 182 5.59 -1.54 0.29
CA TRP A 182 4.66 -1.46 1.41
C TRP A 182 4.15 -0.04 1.65
N ASN A 183 5.06 0.91 1.67
CA ASN A 183 4.72 2.29 2.00
C ASN A 183 3.68 2.91 1.06
N THR A 184 3.64 2.48 -0.19
CA THR A 184 2.67 2.97 -1.19
C THR A 184 1.44 2.08 -1.32
N ALA A 185 1.57 0.76 -1.05
CA ALA A 185 0.49 -0.21 -1.26
C ALA A 185 -0.42 -0.40 -0.04
N PHE A 186 0.14 -0.35 1.19
CA PHE A 186 -0.58 -0.65 2.44
C PHE A 186 -0.42 0.44 3.50
N HIS A 187 -0.39 1.72 3.10
CA HIS A 187 -0.04 2.77 4.05
C HIS A 187 -1.04 2.84 5.21
N HIS A 188 -2.30 3.16 4.97
CA HIS A 188 -3.37 3.13 5.97
C HIS A 188 -4.47 2.15 5.57
N GLY A 189 -5.32 1.81 6.53
CA GLY A 189 -6.36 0.82 6.33
C GLY A 189 -5.87 -0.58 6.66
N ALA A 190 -5.87 -0.92 7.96
CA ALA A 190 -5.48 -2.25 8.43
C ALA A 190 -6.22 -3.41 7.75
N TRP A 191 -7.45 -3.17 7.27
CA TRP A 191 -8.23 -4.13 6.49
C TRP A 191 -7.52 -4.59 5.22
N LEU A 192 -6.75 -3.73 4.56
CA LEU A 192 -6.09 -3.99 3.28
C LEU A 192 -4.89 -4.93 3.38
N GLN A 193 -4.14 -4.84 4.48
CA GLN A 193 -2.95 -5.65 4.70
C GLN A 193 -3.27 -6.99 5.35
N THR A 194 -2.47 -8.01 5.07
CA THR A 194 -2.61 -9.35 5.64
C THR A 194 -2.32 -9.36 7.14
N SER A 195 -1.24 -8.73 7.55
CA SER A 195 -0.78 -8.65 8.95
C SER A 195 -1.54 -7.59 9.76
N ILE A 196 -1.40 -7.62 11.09
CA ILE A 196 -1.95 -6.60 11.97
C ILE A 196 -1.17 -5.30 11.81
N ASP A 197 0.14 -5.35 11.99
CA ASP A 197 1.02 -4.18 11.85
C ASP A 197 1.82 -4.22 10.56
N ARG A 198 2.35 -3.06 10.21
CA ARG A 198 3.30 -2.88 9.12
C ARG A 198 4.71 -3.33 9.54
N PRO A 199 5.61 -3.65 8.59
CA PRO A 199 7.01 -3.96 8.90
C PRO A 199 7.69 -2.81 9.65
N GLU A 200 8.61 -3.14 10.58
CA GLU A 200 9.30 -2.14 11.43
C GLU A 200 10.01 -1.06 10.61
N MET A 201 10.61 -1.42 9.45
CA MET A 201 11.30 -0.46 8.59
C MET A 201 10.39 0.66 8.07
N VAL A 202 9.11 0.40 7.90
CA VAL A 202 8.09 1.35 7.43
C VAL A 202 7.06 1.70 8.50
N LYS A 203 7.43 1.58 9.78
CA LYS A 203 6.56 1.86 10.92
C LYS A 203 6.25 3.34 11.05
N PHE A 204 4.99 3.67 11.39
CA PHE A 204 4.60 5.04 11.71
C PHE A 204 5.35 5.56 12.95
N GLY A 205 5.83 6.80 12.87
CA GLY A 205 6.67 7.38 13.91
C GLY A 205 8.09 6.77 13.95
N GLY A 206 8.37 5.75 13.15
CA GLY A 206 9.71 5.22 12.91
C GLY A 206 10.58 6.20 12.14
N THR A 207 11.88 5.98 12.18
CA THR A 207 12.85 6.88 11.53
C THR A 207 13.53 6.27 10.32
N PHE A 208 13.39 4.95 10.09
CA PHE A 208 14.16 4.25 9.07
C PHE A 208 13.76 4.70 7.65
N THR A 209 12.54 4.49 7.23
CA THR A 209 12.01 4.97 5.95
C THR A 209 11.37 6.35 6.13
N PRO A 210 11.65 7.36 5.27
CA PRO A 210 10.86 8.60 5.24
C PRO A 210 9.46 8.28 4.69
N ILE A 211 8.48 8.16 5.59
CA ILE A 211 7.14 7.67 5.27
C ILE A 211 6.40 8.61 4.32
N HIS A 212 6.54 9.92 4.55
CA HIS A 212 5.86 10.95 3.79
C HIS A 212 6.84 11.88 3.06
N PHE A 213 6.32 12.55 2.05
CA PHE A 213 7.07 13.44 1.18
C PHE A 213 6.15 14.57 0.70
N VAL A 214 6.62 15.80 0.73
CA VAL A 214 5.85 16.97 0.28
C VAL A 214 6.55 17.62 -0.90
N GLY A 215 5.93 17.60 -2.08
CA GLY A 215 6.54 18.15 -3.27
C GLY A 215 5.83 17.75 -4.56
N PHE A 216 6.61 17.62 -5.63
CA PHE A 216 6.16 17.13 -6.93
C PHE A 216 6.49 15.65 -7.12
N LEU A 217 5.58 14.93 -7.75
CA LEU A 217 5.77 13.54 -8.16
C LEU A 217 5.33 13.38 -9.61
N ALA A 218 6.23 12.89 -10.46
CA ALA A 218 5.95 12.42 -11.81
C ALA A 218 5.92 10.90 -11.80
N GLU A 219 4.91 10.29 -12.42
CA GLU A 219 4.73 8.85 -12.50
C GLU A 219 4.15 8.42 -13.83
N GLY A 220 4.39 7.17 -14.23
CA GLY A 220 3.84 6.63 -15.47
C GLY A 220 4.39 5.27 -15.84
N ASN A 221 3.83 4.73 -16.92
CA ASN A 221 4.30 3.49 -17.52
C ASN A 221 5.45 3.77 -18.48
N ILE A 222 6.37 2.82 -18.62
CA ILE A 222 7.42 2.83 -19.64
C ILE A 222 7.02 1.80 -20.71
N PRO A 223 6.97 2.17 -22.01
CA PRO A 223 6.72 1.21 -23.08
C PRO A 223 7.77 0.08 -23.04
N SER A 224 7.37 -1.10 -22.59
CA SER A 224 8.26 -2.24 -22.34
C SER A 224 7.63 -3.58 -22.73
N GLY A 225 6.57 -3.54 -23.54
CA GLY A 225 5.81 -4.73 -23.95
C GLY A 225 5.29 -5.49 -22.72
N GLY A 226 5.46 -6.81 -22.71
CA GLY A 226 4.98 -7.67 -21.64
C GLY A 226 5.71 -7.56 -20.30
N LEU A 227 6.76 -6.73 -20.17
CA LEU A 227 7.47 -6.53 -18.91
C LEU A 227 6.71 -5.59 -17.94
N GLY A 228 5.91 -4.66 -18.47
CA GLY A 228 5.08 -3.76 -17.65
C GLY A 228 5.91 -2.87 -16.72
N LEU A 229 6.93 -2.17 -17.27
CA LEU A 229 7.74 -1.22 -16.51
C LEU A 229 6.93 0.02 -16.15
N ALA A 230 7.14 0.51 -14.92
CA ALA A 230 6.59 1.78 -14.45
C ALA A 230 7.60 2.50 -13.54
N TYR A 231 7.43 3.82 -13.45
CA TYR A 231 8.33 4.67 -12.68
C TYR A 231 7.56 5.67 -11.82
N SER A 232 8.22 6.13 -10.75
CA SER A 232 7.86 7.33 -9.99
C SER A 232 9.12 8.11 -9.69
N VAL A 233 9.12 9.42 -9.94
CA VAL A 233 10.25 10.33 -9.66
C VAL A 233 9.72 11.58 -8.98
N GLY A 234 10.27 11.92 -7.82
CA GLY A 234 9.80 13.05 -7.02
C GLY A 234 10.93 13.96 -6.56
N VAL A 235 10.56 15.22 -6.30
CA VAL A 235 11.41 16.24 -5.69
C VAL A 235 10.56 17.08 -4.72
N GLY A 236 11.08 17.32 -3.51
CA GLY A 236 10.34 18.08 -2.50
C GLY A 236 11.09 18.25 -1.18
N ASN A 237 10.34 18.53 -0.14
CA ASN A 237 10.87 18.60 1.22
C ASN A 237 11.19 17.18 1.70
N GLY A 238 12.36 17.03 2.29
CA GLY A 238 12.77 15.79 2.91
C GLY A 238 12.38 15.70 4.38
N ARG A 239 13.23 15.07 5.18
CA ARG A 239 13.04 14.97 6.64
C ARG A 239 13.15 16.34 7.29
N GLY A 240 12.18 16.67 8.17
CA GLY A 240 12.18 17.90 8.96
C GLY A 240 13.00 17.79 10.25
N ASP A 241 12.76 18.71 11.19
CA ASP A 241 13.39 18.71 12.53
C ASP A 241 13.07 17.42 13.32
N ILE A 242 11.93 16.84 13.07
CA ILE A 242 11.52 15.53 13.59
C ILE A 242 11.77 14.51 12.50
N ILE A 243 12.77 13.65 12.69
CA ILE A 243 13.24 12.70 11.66
C ILE A 243 12.15 11.75 11.14
N SER A 244 11.19 11.41 11.97
CA SER A 244 10.03 10.57 11.60
C SER A 244 8.96 11.32 10.81
N ARG A 245 9.11 12.64 10.59
CA ARG A 245 8.12 13.47 9.89
C ARG A 245 8.76 14.23 8.72
N PRO A 246 8.02 14.45 7.61
CA PRO A 246 8.47 15.32 6.53
C PRO A 246 8.39 16.79 6.95
N GLY A 247 9.00 17.66 6.18
CA GLY A 247 8.81 19.10 6.25
C GLY A 247 7.45 19.53 5.69
N ASP A 248 6.35 19.29 6.43
CA ASP A 248 4.98 19.58 5.97
C ASP A 248 4.72 21.08 5.80
N ALA A 249 5.35 21.91 6.64
CA ALA A 249 5.19 23.37 6.63
C ALA A 249 6.46 24.09 6.19
N GLY A 250 7.25 23.50 5.35
CA GLY A 250 8.54 23.99 4.87
C GLY A 250 9.65 22.99 5.12
N ASP A 251 10.89 23.41 4.91
CA ASP A 251 12.08 22.60 5.09
C ASP A 251 13.04 23.35 6.04
N ASN A 252 13.75 22.63 6.89
CA ASN A 252 14.72 23.21 7.81
C ASN A 252 16.07 23.54 7.15
N ASN A 253 16.20 23.27 5.86
CA ASN A 253 17.38 23.62 5.06
C ASN A 253 16.99 23.95 3.60
N ASN A 254 17.96 24.42 2.81
CA ASN A 254 17.74 24.79 1.40
C ASN A 254 17.97 23.65 0.41
N ASN A 255 18.24 22.44 0.88
CA ASN A 255 18.31 21.24 0.03
C ASN A 255 16.90 20.73 -0.25
N ARG A 256 16.75 20.00 -1.33
CA ARG A 256 15.52 19.27 -1.61
C ARG A 256 15.85 17.78 -1.71
N ALA A 257 14.98 17.00 -1.09
CA ALA A 257 15.01 15.56 -1.26
C ALA A 257 14.54 15.18 -2.66
N TRP A 258 15.04 14.07 -3.17
CA TRP A 258 14.52 13.45 -4.37
C TRP A 258 14.40 11.94 -4.21
N VAL A 259 13.46 11.37 -4.92
CA VAL A 259 13.18 9.94 -4.92
C VAL A 259 12.97 9.46 -6.34
N ALA A 260 13.45 8.28 -6.65
CA ALA A 260 13.17 7.56 -7.88
C ALA A 260 12.83 6.10 -7.54
N ASN A 261 11.76 5.59 -8.11
CA ASN A 261 11.33 4.19 -8.00
C ASN A 261 11.07 3.65 -9.40
N LEU A 262 11.64 2.49 -9.71
CA LEU A 262 11.44 1.76 -10.97
C LEU A 262 11.03 0.34 -10.65
N TYR A 263 9.93 -0.12 -11.24
CA TYR A 263 9.44 -1.48 -11.02
C TYR A 263 8.83 -2.10 -12.27
N ALA A 264 8.79 -3.42 -12.28
CA ALA A 264 8.21 -4.23 -13.36
C ALA A 264 7.02 -5.04 -12.82
N ARG A 265 5.98 -5.17 -13.67
CA ARG A 265 4.81 -6.04 -13.47
C ARG A 265 4.61 -6.93 -14.71
N PRO A 266 5.37 -8.03 -14.84
CA PRO A 266 5.34 -8.87 -16.04
C PRO A 266 3.96 -9.47 -16.27
N GLN A 267 3.37 -9.23 -17.44
CA GLN A 267 2.02 -9.71 -17.79
C GLN A 267 1.91 -11.23 -17.75
N ARG A 268 2.99 -11.95 -18.12
CA ARG A 268 3.03 -13.42 -18.12
C ARG A 268 3.09 -14.02 -16.71
N LEU A 269 3.53 -13.25 -15.72
CA LEU A 269 3.65 -13.67 -14.32
C LEU A 269 2.69 -12.84 -13.47
N TYR A 270 1.41 -13.05 -13.69
CA TYR A 270 0.34 -12.32 -13.02
C TYR A 270 0.54 -12.27 -11.50
N GLY A 271 0.42 -11.08 -10.93
CA GLY A 271 0.62 -10.81 -9.50
C GLY A 271 2.09 -10.65 -9.08
N LEU A 272 3.07 -10.81 -9.99
CA LEU A 272 4.47 -10.50 -9.72
C LEU A 272 4.75 -9.01 -9.91
N GLN A 273 5.40 -8.41 -8.94
CA GLN A 273 6.06 -7.11 -9.05
C GLN A 273 7.45 -7.20 -8.45
N PHE A 274 8.43 -6.59 -9.11
CA PHE A 274 9.76 -6.39 -8.54
C PHE A 274 10.32 -5.04 -8.98
N GLY A 275 11.15 -4.45 -8.15
CA GLY A 275 11.70 -3.14 -8.44
C GLY A 275 12.69 -2.68 -7.39
N GLY A 276 13.11 -1.43 -7.53
CA GLY A 276 14.01 -0.76 -6.60
C GLY A 276 13.82 0.73 -6.59
N SER A 277 14.22 1.34 -5.48
CA SER A 277 14.12 2.78 -5.28
C SER A 277 15.45 3.36 -4.84
N ALA A 278 15.65 4.63 -5.15
CA ALA A 278 16.72 5.44 -4.61
C ALA A 278 16.13 6.74 -4.06
N TYR A 279 16.55 7.12 -2.86
CA TYR A 279 16.19 8.38 -2.22
C TYR A 279 17.43 9.07 -1.73
N ARG A 280 17.45 10.40 -1.81
CA ARG A 280 18.52 11.23 -1.29
C ARG A 280 17.96 12.47 -0.61
N ASP A 281 18.56 12.79 0.55
CA ASP A 281 18.21 13.99 1.30
C ASP A 281 19.44 14.62 1.96
N LYS A 282 19.28 15.80 2.50
CA LYS A 282 20.19 16.44 3.45
C LYS A 282 19.43 16.68 4.76
N ILE A 283 19.85 16.02 5.81
CA ILE A 283 19.24 16.12 7.13
C ILE A 283 20.03 17.14 7.94
N SER A 284 19.35 18.13 8.53
CA SER A 284 19.95 19.15 9.41
C SER A 284 19.45 18.96 10.84
N LEU A 285 20.33 18.44 11.72
CA LEU A 285 20.01 18.21 13.15
C LEU A 285 20.25 19.43 14.04
N GLY A 286 20.60 20.60 13.44
CA GLY A 286 20.96 21.80 14.16
C GLY A 286 22.43 21.83 14.61
N GLY A 287 22.90 23.03 15.04
CA GLY A 287 24.28 23.23 15.51
C GLY A 287 25.38 22.92 14.48
N GLY A 288 25.05 22.92 13.18
CA GLY A 288 25.98 22.56 12.09
C GLY A 288 26.14 21.06 11.87
N ASN A 289 25.34 20.24 12.52
CA ASN A 289 25.34 18.79 12.37
C ASN A 289 24.43 18.38 11.19
N ASP A 290 24.97 18.49 10.00
CA ASP A 290 24.29 18.12 8.76
C ASP A 290 24.78 16.75 8.25
N TYR A 291 23.84 15.96 7.73
CA TYR A 291 24.09 14.65 7.18
C TYR A 291 23.54 14.53 5.76
N ARG A 292 24.28 13.86 4.87
CA ARG A 292 23.74 13.36 3.62
C ARG A 292 23.10 12.01 3.87
N GLU A 293 21.85 11.86 3.47
CA GLU A 293 21.15 10.59 3.51
C GLU A 293 21.05 10.02 2.09
N TRP A 294 21.34 8.74 1.97
CA TRP A 294 21.04 7.93 0.79
C TRP A 294 20.31 6.68 1.22
N ILE A 295 19.18 6.41 0.60
CA ILE A 295 18.42 5.18 0.79
C ILE A 295 18.36 4.47 -0.55
N SER A 296 18.70 3.19 -0.56
CA SER A 296 18.45 2.28 -1.68
C SER A 296 17.56 1.14 -1.21
N SER A 297 16.56 0.79 -2.00
CA SER A 297 15.67 -0.31 -1.68
C SER A 297 15.45 -1.24 -2.86
N ALA A 298 15.09 -2.49 -2.56
CA ALA A 298 14.64 -3.46 -3.53
C ALA A 298 13.43 -4.20 -2.97
N HIS A 299 12.49 -4.57 -3.85
CA HIS A 299 11.32 -5.34 -3.47
C HIS A 299 11.01 -6.45 -4.46
N LEU A 300 10.46 -7.54 -3.95
CA LEU A 300 9.91 -8.66 -4.70
C LEU A 300 8.56 -9.04 -4.08
N ILE A 301 7.51 -8.89 -4.86
CA ILE A 301 6.13 -9.09 -4.43
C ILE A 301 5.47 -10.08 -5.37
N TRP A 302 4.80 -11.07 -4.82
CA TRP A 302 3.97 -11.97 -5.59
C TRP A 302 2.67 -12.24 -4.85
N THR A 303 1.60 -11.69 -5.38
CA THR A 303 0.26 -11.81 -4.81
C THR A 303 -0.67 -12.35 -5.89
N ARG A 304 -0.90 -13.66 -5.92
CA ARG A 304 -1.77 -14.33 -6.88
C ARG A 304 -2.81 -15.18 -6.15
N GLY A 305 -3.89 -14.55 -5.68
CA GLY A 305 -5.00 -15.28 -5.08
C GLY A 305 -4.62 -16.10 -3.84
N ALA A 306 -4.12 -17.33 -3.98
CA ALA A 306 -3.77 -18.18 -2.85
C ALA A 306 -2.39 -17.90 -2.25
N PRO A 307 -1.24 -17.95 -2.99
CA PRO A 307 0.06 -17.62 -2.42
C PRO A 307 0.25 -16.10 -2.35
N GLU A 308 0.82 -15.65 -1.24
CA GLU A 308 1.33 -14.29 -1.04
C GLU A 308 2.80 -14.39 -0.65
N PHE A 309 3.62 -13.64 -1.36
CA PHE A 309 5.02 -13.40 -1.01
C PHE A 309 5.29 -11.91 -1.08
N LEU A 310 5.73 -11.32 0.03
CA LEU A 310 6.16 -9.93 0.11
C LEU A 310 7.57 -9.91 0.71
N SER A 311 8.49 -9.23 0.06
CA SER A 311 9.82 -9.00 0.60
C SER A 311 10.35 -7.66 0.13
N GLU A 312 10.92 -6.91 1.08
CA GLU A 312 11.63 -5.66 0.82
C GLU A 312 12.92 -5.62 1.61
N TYR A 313 13.90 -4.95 1.04
CA TYR A 313 15.18 -4.62 1.67
C TYR A 313 15.45 -3.14 1.49
N GLU A 314 15.93 -2.49 2.53
CA GLU A 314 16.43 -1.12 2.51
C GLU A 314 17.81 -1.02 3.13
N HIS A 315 18.66 -0.26 2.46
CA HIS A 315 19.97 0.18 2.94
C HIS A 315 19.99 1.69 3.06
N VAL A 316 20.31 2.19 4.24
CA VAL A 316 20.41 3.62 4.54
C VAL A 316 21.84 3.98 4.85
N ASN A 317 22.37 4.97 4.15
CA ASN A 317 23.70 5.52 4.36
C ASN A 317 23.58 6.95 4.86
N HIS A 318 24.18 7.26 6.02
CA HIS A 318 24.34 8.61 6.54
C HIS A 318 25.81 9.00 6.53
N GLU A 319 26.13 10.11 5.86
CA GLU A 319 27.45 10.73 5.85
C GLU A 319 27.40 12.07 6.57
N SER A 320 28.14 12.24 7.65
CA SER A 320 28.32 13.56 8.29
C SER A 320 29.04 14.52 7.35
N ILE A 321 28.42 15.64 7.01
CA ILE A 321 29.03 16.65 6.13
C ILE A 321 30.24 17.29 6.80
N LEU A 322 30.22 17.43 8.12
CA LEU A 322 31.32 18.04 8.90
C LEU A 322 32.55 17.14 9.00
N THR A 323 32.34 15.84 9.25
CA THR A 323 33.45 14.93 9.60
C THR A 323 33.77 13.89 8.54
N GLY A 324 32.88 13.71 7.54
CA GLY A 324 32.97 12.64 6.55
C GLY A 324 32.74 11.23 7.12
N LYS A 325 32.33 11.11 8.41
CA LYS A 325 31.98 9.81 8.98
C LYS A 325 30.74 9.26 8.33
N VAL A 326 30.79 7.98 8.00
CA VAL A 326 29.70 7.23 7.38
C VAL A 326 29.12 6.22 8.36
N SER A 327 27.81 6.11 8.39
CA SER A 327 27.07 5.05 9.08
C SER A 327 26.13 4.37 8.08
N ASN A 328 26.05 3.04 8.15
CA ASN A 328 25.20 2.22 7.30
C ASN A 328 24.24 1.44 8.18
N SER A 329 22.95 1.51 7.80
CA SER A 329 21.87 0.80 8.46
C SER A 329 21.13 -0.05 7.45
N ASP A 330 20.69 -1.25 7.86
CA ASP A 330 20.05 -2.23 6.99
C ASP A 330 18.76 -2.73 7.63
N SER A 331 17.74 -2.93 6.80
CA SER A 331 16.51 -3.59 7.23
C SER A 331 15.89 -4.39 6.09
N TYR A 332 15.26 -5.50 6.43
CA TYR A 332 14.46 -6.27 5.48
C TYR A 332 13.34 -7.04 6.19
N TYR A 333 12.34 -7.38 5.43
CA TYR A 333 11.33 -8.35 5.85
C TYR A 333 11.02 -9.34 4.73
N VAL A 334 10.52 -10.51 5.13
CA VAL A 334 9.95 -11.52 4.24
C VAL A 334 8.62 -11.97 4.83
N GLN A 335 7.53 -11.85 4.08
CA GLN A 335 6.21 -12.32 4.46
C GLN A 335 5.72 -13.37 3.48
N LEU A 336 5.22 -14.48 4.02
CA LEU A 336 4.60 -15.57 3.28
C LEU A 336 3.17 -15.75 3.79
N GLY A 337 2.20 -15.85 2.90
CA GLY A 337 0.81 -16.13 3.24
C GLY A 337 0.18 -17.08 2.25
N TYR A 338 -0.79 -17.85 2.70
CA TYR A 338 -1.51 -18.77 1.84
C TYR A 338 -3.00 -18.77 2.14
N ARG A 339 -3.80 -18.33 1.18
CA ARG A 339 -5.27 -18.33 1.28
C ARG A 339 -5.80 -19.73 1.02
N MET A 340 -6.35 -20.37 2.04
CA MET A 340 -6.76 -21.78 2.03
C MET A 340 -7.99 -21.98 1.14
N PRO A 341 -7.89 -22.71 0.02
CA PRO A 341 -9.01 -22.88 -0.90
C PRO A 341 -10.15 -23.73 -0.35
N TRP A 342 -9.85 -24.64 0.60
CA TRP A 342 -10.83 -25.55 1.20
C TRP A 342 -11.65 -24.92 2.35
N VAL A 343 -11.40 -23.68 2.71
CA VAL A 343 -12.17 -22.88 3.68
C VAL A 343 -12.74 -21.66 2.96
N GLU A 344 -13.34 -21.87 1.80
CA GLU A 344 -13.96 -20.84 0.95
C GLU A 344 -13.03 -19.63 0.70
N ARG A 345 -11.71 -19.83 0.80
CA ARG A 345 -10.65 -18.83 0.69
C ARG A 345 -10.74 -17.68 1.72
N THR A 346 -11.48 -17.87 2.81
CA THR A 346 -11.63 -16.85 3.87
C THR A 346 -10.48 -16.88 4.88
N LEU A 347 -9.79 -18.03 5.01
CA LEU A 347 -8.72 -18.21 5.98
C LEU A 347 -7.35 -18.11 5.32
N LYS A 348 -6.48 -17.27 5.90
CA LYS A 348 -5.12 -17.02 5.41
C LYS A 348 -4.11 -17.05 6.55
N PRO A 349 -3.49 -18.20 6.86
CA PRO A 349 -2.28 -18.23 7.67
C PRO A 349 -1.14 -17.51 6.95
N TYR A 350 -0.27 -16.88 7.74
CA TYR A 350 0.91 -16.19 7.25
C TYR A 350 2.04 -16.23 8.26
N TYR A 351 3.26 -16.04 7.77
CA TYR A 351 4.47 -15.88 8.54
C TYR A 351 5.21 -14.65 8.03
N ARG A 352 5.72 -13.80 8.93
CA ARG A 352 6.62 -12.69 8.59
C ARG A 352 7.87 -12.77 9.46
N PHE A 353 9.01 -12.62 8.83
CA PHE A 353 10.30 -12.43 9.46
C PHE A 353 10.78 -11.01 9.19
N GLU A 354 11.28 -10.34 10.22
CA GLU A 354 11.85 -9.00 10.12
C GLU A 354 13.23 -8.93 10.74
N TYR A 355 14.09 -8.14 10.11
CA TYR A 355 15.42 -7.80 10.58
C TYR A 355 15.67 -6.31 10.40
N MET A 356 16.28 -5.66 11.41
CA MET A 356 16.77 -4.29 11.32
C MET A 356 18.03 -4.14 12.16
N HIS A 357 19.02 -3.47 11.58
CA HIS A 357 20.27 -3.10 12.24
C HIS A 357 20.60 -1.64 11.99
N THR A 358 20.67 -0.86 13.06
CA THR A 358 21.17 0.52 13.06
C THR A 358 22.34 0.62 14.03
N PRO A 359 23.61 0.72 13.55
CA PRO A 359 24.79 0.58 14.38
C PRO A 359 24.96 1.75 15.36
N ARG A 360 25.80 1.56 16.38
CA ARG A 360 26.10 2.61 17.38
C ARG A 360 26.75 3.88 16.79
N SER A 361 27.32 3.78 15.60
CA SER A 361 27.86 4.94 14.88
C SER A 361 26.79 5.79 14.23
N GLU A 362 25.56 5.29 14.15
CA GLU A 362 24.40 5.99 13.63
C GLU A 362 23.95 7.06 14.62
N VAL A 363 23.75 8.28 14.15
CA VAL A 363 23.39 9.44 14.98
C VAL A 363 22.07 10.08 14.61
N VAL A 364 21.53 9.76 13.43
CA VAL A 364 20.25 10.25 12.94
C VAL A 364 19.12 9.36 13.44
N PHE A 365 19.34 8.05 13.46
CA PHE A 365 18.36 7.05 13.89
C PHE A 365 18.60 6.59 15.32
N THR A 366 17.58 6.03 15.94
CA THR A 366 17.76 5.24 17.16
C THR A 366 18.59 4.00 16.83
N ASN A 367 19.66 3.76 17.57
CA ASN A 367 20.49 2.57 17.39
C ASN A 367 19.70 1.34 17.85
N LEU A 368 19.45 0.42 16.93
CA LEU A 368 18.54 -0.70 17.14
C LEU A 368 19.05 -1.95 16.44
N ASP A 369 19.05 -3.06 17.17
CA ASP A 369 19.05 -4.41 16.61
C ASP A 369 17.69 -5.05 16.84
N LEU A 370 17.04 -5.48 15.79
CA LEU A 370 15.74 -6.14 15.84
C LEU A 370 15.74 -7.40 15.00
N VAL A 371 15.25 -8.48 15.59
CA VAL A 371 14.88 -9.72 14.90
C VAL A 371 13.49 -10.11 15.38
N GLU A 372 12.54 -10.22 14.46
CA GLU A 372 11.16 -10.56 14.80
C GLU A 372 10.63 -11.68 13.92
N SER A 373 9.90 -12.59 14.54
CA SER A 373 9.12 -13.65 13.87
C SER A 373 7.65 -13.50 14.23
N ILE A 374 6.80 -13.38 13.24
CA ILE A 374 5.35 -13.20 13.37
C ILE A 374 4.65 -14.38 12.74
N PHE A 375 3.85 -15.11 13.53
CA PHE A 375 2.97 -16.16 13.06
C PHE A 375 1.53 -15.63 13.15
N GLY A 376 0.89 -15.51 12.01
CA GLY A 376 -0.42 -14.86 11.95
C GLY A 376 -1.47 -15.68 11.23
N LEU A 377 -2.71 -15.30 11.51
CA LEU A 377 -3.90 -15.83 10.86
C LEU A 377 -4.83 -14.68 10.54
N ARG A 378 -5.24 -14.55 9.28
CA ARG A 378 -6.30 -13.65 8.85
C ARG A 378 -7.52 -14.48 8.47
N TYR A 379 -8.69 -14.09 8.98
CA TYR A 379 -9.99 -14.64 8.62
C TYR A 379 -10.88 -13.52 8.07
N ASP A 380 -11.23 -13.60 6.79
CA ASP A 380 -12.14 -12.64 6.15
C ASP A 380 -13.57 -13.00 6.52
N ILE A 381 -14.16 -12.25 7.47
CA ILE A 381 -15.54 -12.43 7.96
C ILE A 381 -16.53 -12.12 6.82
N SER A 382 -16.20 -11.10 6.03
CA SER A 382 -16.95 -10.66 4.84
C SER A 382 -16.02 -9.92 3.90
N SER A 383 -16.55 -9.46 2.76
CA SER A 383 -15.83 -8.56 1.84
C SER A 383 -15.48 -7.20 2.47
N TYR A 384 -15.98 -6.88 3.66
CA TYR A 384 -15.80 -5.59 4.32
C TYR A 384 -15.15 -5.70 5.71
N ALA A 385 -14.97 -6.91 6.24
CA ALA A 385 -14.44 -7.11 7.59
C ALA A 385 -13.51 -8.31 7.66
N ALA A 386 -12.42 -8.17 8.39
CA ALA A 386 -11.45 -9.22 8.65
C ALA A 386 -11.09 -9.28 10.14
N PHE A 387 -10.96 -10.50 10.65
CA PHE A 387 -10.39 -10.79 11.95
C PHE A 387 -8.96 -11.29 11.77
N LYS A 388 -8.03 -10.85 12.61
CA LYS A 388 -6.62 -11.24 12.56
C LYS A 388 -6.13 -11.60 13.97
N ALA A 389 -5.25 -12.58 14.03
CA ALA A 389 -4.54 -12.94 15.25
C ALA A 389 -3.06 -13.20 14.93
N GLU A 390 -2.17 -12.69 15.76
CA GLU A 390 -0.71 -12.85 15.62
C GLU A 390 -0.08 -13.27 16.94
N TYR A 391 0.87 -14.20 16.85
CA TYR A 391 1.88 -14.42 17.88
C TYR A 391 3.20 -13.86 17.37
N ARG A 392 3.84 -13.00 18.16
CA ARG A 392 5.11 -12.37 17.86
C ARG A 392 6.18 -12.82 18.82
N HIS A 393 7.35 -13.12 18.26
CA HIS A 393 8.58 -13.40 19.00
C HIS A 393 9.63 -12.38 18.57
N THR A 394 9.90 -11.41 19.43
CA THR A 394 10.72 -10.24 19.13
C THR A 394 11.95 -10.23 19.99
N SER A 395 13.14 -10.19 19.38
CA SER A 395 14.40 -9.83 20.04
C SER A 395 14.74 -8.39 19.66
N ARG A 396 14.73 -7.48 20.64
CA ARG A 396 14.98 -6.05 20.43
C ARG A 396 16.05 -5.54 21.38
N GLN A 397 17.07 -4.90 20.83
CA GLN A 397 18.13 -4.27 21.59
C GLN A 397 18.34 -2.82 21.13
N VAL A 398 18.10 -1.86 22.02
CA VAL A 398 18.48 -0.47 21.81
C VAL A 398 19.95 -0.30 22.19
N LEU A 399 20.81 -0.01 21.18
CA LEU A 399 22.26 -0.02 21.36
C LEU A 399 22.82 1.24 22.05
N ALA A 400 22.09 2.37 21.99
CA ALA A 400 22.50 3.65 22.60
C ALA A 400 22.40 3.65 24.12
N THR A 401 21.43 2.94 24.67
CA THR A 401 21.31 2.67 26.10
C THR A 401 21.55 1.19 26.32
N PRO A 402 22.37 0.77 27.28
CA PRO A 402 22.67 -0.65 27.52
C PRO A 402 21.46 -1.43 28.09
N THR A 403 20.26 -0.96 27.86
CA THR A 403 19.02 -1.65 28.16
C THR A 403 18.72 -2.64 27.05
N PHE A 404 19.10 -3.89 27.30
CA PHE A 404 18.58 -5.01 26.53
C PHE A 404 17.09 -5.15 26.89
N GLU A 405 16.22 -4.83 25.94
CA GLU A 405 14.77 -5.03 26.16
C GLU A 405 14.43 -6.53 26.22
N GLY A 406 15.35 -7.38 25.76
CA GLY A 406 15.23 -8.82 25.85
C GLY A 406 14.42 -9.43 24.72
N ILE A 407 14.01 -10.68 24.97
CA ILE A 407 13.05 -11.38 24.12
C ILE A 407 11.66 -11.07 24.68
N VAL A 408 10.79 -10.60 23.81
CA VAL A 408 9.38 -10.31 24.12
C VAL A 408 8.50 -11.19 23.26
N ASN A 409 7.57 -11.86 23.90
CA ASN A 409 6.52 -12.63 23.24
C ASN A 409 5.19 -11.90 23.40
N GLY A 410 4.39 -11.87 22.34
CA GLY A 410 3.11 -11.17 22.36
C GLY A 410 2.02 -11.89 21.59
N LEU A 411 0.79 -11.75 22.09
CA LEU A 411 -0.43 -12.09 21.38
C LEU A 411 -1.15 -10.81 21.00
N PHE A 412 -1.47 -10.69 19.70
CA PHE A 412 -2.14 -9.54 19.13
C PHE A 412 -3.38 -10.01 18.38
N VAL A 413 -4.46 -9.28 18.54
CA VAL A 413 -5.74 -9.56 17.86
C VAL A 413 -6.28 -8.26 17.30
N GLN A 414 -6.81 -8.29 16.09
CA GLN A 414 -7.38 -7.13 15.42
C GLN A 414 -8.66 -7.51 14.68
N THR A 415 -9.68 -6.67 14.78
CA THR A 415 -10.80 -6.64 13.84
C THR A 415 -10.66 -5.38 12.99
N SER A 416 -10.57 -5.54 11.69
CA SER A 416 -10.43 -4.44 10.75
C SER A 416 -11.55 -4.47 9.71
N PHE A 417 -12.03 -3.30 9.28
CA PHE A 417 -13.16 -3.19 8.37
C PHE A 417 -13.07 -1.94 7.48
N THR A 418 -13.84 -1.96 6.38
CA THR A 418 -13.99 -0.85 5.43
C THR A 418 -15.47 -0.56 5.20
N PHE A 419 -15.81 0.67 4.86
CA PHE A 419 -17.17 1.15 4.62
C PHE A 419 -17.21 2.30 3.62
#